data_4b1c6ae62c2fe033c4cbb6bd5b9cbd5a
#
_entry.id   4b1c6ae62c2fe033c4cbb6bd5b9cbd5a
#
_cell.length_a   1.000
_cell.length_b   1.000
_cell.length_c   1.000
_cell.angle_alpha   90.00
_cell.angle_beta   90.00
_cell.angle_gamma   90.00
#
_symmetry.space_group_name_H-M   'P 1'
#
loop_
_entity.id
_entity.type
_entity.pdbx_description
1 polymer ?
#
loop_
_entity_poly.entity_id
_entity_poly.type
_entity_poly.pdbx_seq_one_letter_code
_entity_poly.pdbx_strand_id
1 'polypeptide(L)'
;KKETGSIMTVQVVLNDKPGVLVNLLTVFYKANANILTINQNIPVKGKAFVSVSARSENMSIEIDELLKRLFEVQGVIKIDSIVG
;
A
#
# COMPACT_ATOMS: atom_id res chain seq x y z
N LYS A 1 -18.34 17.16 15.35
CA LYS A 1 -18.64 16.00 14.61
C LYS A 1 -17.43 15.25 14.10
N LYS A 2 -17.55 14.02 14.15
CA LYS A 2 -16.42 13.18 13.95
C LYS A 2 -16.36 12.59 12.54
N GLU A 3 -15.25 12.73 11.94
CA GLU A 3 -15.05 12.07 10.67
C GLU A 3 -14.99 10.56 10.86
N THR A 4 -15.49 9.85 9.88
CA THR A 4 -15.42 8.41 9.96
C THR A 4 -14.08 7.87 9.54
N GLY A 5 -13.12 8.75 9.43
CA GLY A 5 -11.77 8.35 9.08
C GLY A 5 -11.44 8.70 7.66
N SER A 6 -10.17 8.80 7.41
CA SER A 6 -9.64 9.12 6.10
C SER A 6 -9.29 7.83 5.38
N ILE A 7 -9.59 7.81 4.10
CA ILE A 7 -9.23 6.70 3.25
C ILE A 7 -8.09 7.16 2.36
N MET A 8 -7.03 6.40 2.35
CA MET A 8 -5.91 6.65 1.45
C MET A 8 -5.86 5.53 0.44
N THR A 9 -5.41 5.85 -0.76
CA THR A 9 -5.19 4.86 -1.80
C THR A 9 -3.75 4.97 -2.24
N VAL A 10 -3.06 3.85 -2.26
CA VAL A 10 -1.67 3.79 -2.66
C VAL A 10 -1.58 2.88 -3.87
N GLN A 11 -0.97 3.40 -4.93
CA GLN A 11 -0.76 2.62 -6.14
C GLN A 11 0.71 2.24 -6.21
N VAL A 12 0.97 0.97 -6.40
CA VAL A 12 2.31 0.43 -6.34
C VAL A 12 2.59 -0.39 -7.58
N VAL A 13 3.76 -0.18 -8.16
CA VAL A 13 4.28 -1.05 -9.20
C VAL A 13 5.33 -1.92 -8.55
N LEU A 14 5.20 -3.23 -8.69
CA LEU A 14 6.14 -4.13 -8.06
C LEU A 14 6.52 -5.26 -9.01
N ASN A 15 7.62 -5.92 -8.69
CA ASN A 15 8.03 -7.10 -9.44
C ASN A 15 7.06 -8.24 -9.15
N ASP A 16 6.67 -8.96 -10.19
CA ASP A 16 5.76 -10.09 -10.05
C ASP A 16 6.56 -11.31 -9.62
N LYS A 17 6.87 -11.35 -8.32
CA LYS A 17 7.62 -12.45 -7.73
C LYS A 17 6.95 -12.88 -6.45
N PRO A 18 7.11 -14.16 -6.07
CA PRO A 18 6.49 -14.64 -4.84
C PRO A 18 6.92 -13.82 -3.64
N GLY A 19 5.97 -13.52 -2.78
CA GLY A 19 6.24 -12.84 -1.53
C GLY A 19 6.27 -11.34 -1.57
N VAL A 20 6.40 -10.72 -2.75
CA VAL A 20 6.48 -9.26 -2.81
C VAL A 20 5.19 -8.62 -2.32
N LEU A 21 4.05 -9.10 -2.81
CA LEU A 21 2.76 -8.57 -2.38
C LEU A 21 2.53 -8.80 -0.89
N VAL A 22 2.86 -9.98 -0.40
CA VAL A 22 2.69 -10.28 1.01
C VAL A 22 3.53 -9.33 1.86
N ASN A 23 4.77 -9.09 1.46
CA ASN A 23 5.63 -8.19 2.21
C ASN A 23 5.11 -6.75 2.16
N LEU A 24 4.57 -6.34 1.02
CA LEU A 24 3.96 -5.02 0.89
C LEU A 24 2.80 -4.88 1.88
N LEU A 25 1.91 -5.85 1.89
CA LEU A 25 0.74 -5.80 2.76
C LEU A 25 1.11 -5.87 4.23
N THR A 26 2.21 -6.54 4.54
CA THR A 26 2.71 -6.62 5.91
C THR A 26 3.09 -5.23 6.44
N VAL A 27 3.61 -4.37 5.58
CA VAL A 27 3.94 -3.00 6.00
C VAL A 27 2.67 -2.27 6.42
N PHE A 28 1.59 -2.41 5.65
CA PHE A 28 0.31 -1.82 6.04
C PHE A 28 -0.16 -2.36 7.38
N TYR A 29 -0.05 -3.67 7.54
CA TYR A 29 -0.48 -4.31 8.78
C TYR A 29 0.30 -3.79 9.98
N LYS A 30 1.62 -3.70 9.85
CA LYS A 30 2.45 -3.25 10.97
C LYS A 30 2.25 -1.76 11.27
N ALA A 31 1.81 -1.00 10.30
CA ALA A 31 1.51 0.41 10.50
C ALA A 31 0.11 0.63 11.07
N ASN A 32 -0.62 -0.45 11.29
CA ASN A 32 -1.99 -0.40 11.79
C ASN A 32 -2.93 0.32 10.83
N ALA A 33 -2.66 0.20 9.55
CA ALA A 33 -3.56 0.71 8.52
C ALA A 33 -4.61 -0.36 8.26
N ASN A 34 -5.87 0.05 8.27
CA ASN A 34 -6.97 -0.89 8.05
C ASN A 34 -7.24 -1.01 6.56
N ILE A 35 -6.77 -2.09 5.95
CA ILE A 35 -6.92 -2.31 4.52
C ILE A 35 -8.36 -2.59 4.18
N LEU A 36 -8.91 -1.85 3.23
CA LEU A 36 -10.28 -1.99 2.78
C LEU A 36 -10.38 -2.76 1.47
N THR A 37 -9.54 -2.42 0.50
CA THR A 37 -9.57 -3.07 -0.79
C THR A 37 -8.15 -3.23 -1.33
N ILE A 38 -7.98 -4.28 -2.10
CA ILE A 38 -6.75 -4.54 -2.83
C ILE A 38 -7.15 -4.91 -4.25
N ASN A 39 -6.59 -4.21 -5.23
CA ASN A 39 -6.84 -4.50 -6.63
C ASN A 39 -5.50 -4.73 -7.31
N GLN A 40 -5.40 -5.82 -8.03
CA GLN A 40 -4.18 -6.15 -8.76
C GLN A 40 -4.54 -6.52 -10.18
N ASN A 41 -3.86 -5.90 -11.13
CA ASN A 41 -4.01 -6.23 -12.54
C ASN A 41 -3.21 -7.47 -12.88
N ILE A 42 -3.55 -8.09 -13.99
CA ILE A 42 -2.75 -9.19 -14.49
C ILE A 42 -1.35 -8.66 -14.79
N PRO A 43 -0.30 -9.34 -14.30
CA PRO A 43 1.06 -8.84 -14.51
C PRO A 43 1.42 -8.76 -15.98
N VAL A 44 2.19 -7.73 -16.31
CA VAL A 44 2.66 -7.50 -17.68
C VAL A 44 4.17 -7.34 -17.62
N LYS A 45 4.87 -8.17 -18.38
CA LYS A 45 6.33 -8.11 -18.48
C LYS A 45 7.01 -8.16 -17.11
N GLY A 46 6.49 -9.03 -16.25
CA GLY A 46 7.08 -9.23 -14.94
C GLY A 46 6.77 -8.16 -13.92
N LYS A 47 5.85 -7.25 -14.23
CA LYS A 47 5.47 -6.18 -13.30
C LYS A 47 4.00 -6.27 -12.98
N ALA A 48 3.67 -6.07 -11.73
CA ALA A 48 2.29 -6.05 -11.25
C ALA A 48 1.94 -4.65 -10.79
N PHE A 49 0.70 -4.25 -11.07
CA PHE A 49 0.19 -2.95 -10.64
C PHE A 49 -0.86 -3.23 -9.58
N VAL A 50 -0.63 -2.71 -8.39
CA VAL A 50 -1.47 -2.99 -7.24
C VAL A 50 -1.97 -1.69 -6.65
N SER A 51 -3.26 -1.64 -6.34
CA SER A 51 -3.87 -0.50 -5.69
C SER A 51 -4.39 -0.97 -4.34
N VAL A 52 -4.00 -0.31 -3.27
CA VAL A 52 -4.43 -0.65 -1.92
C VAL A 52 -5.12 0.56 -1.33
N SER A 53 -6.36 0.37 -0.88
CA SER A 53 -7.09 1.41 -0.17
C SER A 53 -7.21 1.00 1.28
N ALA A 54 -6.94 1.94 2.18
CA ALA A 54 -6.93 1.66 3.60
C ALA A 54 -7.36 2.88 4.38
N ARG A 55 -7.89 2.63 5.58
CA ARG A 55 -8.19 3.73 6.51
C ARG A 55 -6.93 4.08 7.27
N SER A 56 -6.67 5.37 7.37
CA SER A 56 -5.44 5.85 8.02
C SER A 56 -5.67 6.37 9.44
N GLU A 57 -6.90 6.37 9.91
CA GLU A 57 -7.21 7.05 11.17
C GLU A 57 -6.52 6.47 12.38
N ASN A 58 -6.22 5.17 12.37
CA ASN A 58 -5.59 4.52 13.52
C ASN A 58 -4.16 4.10 13.23
N MET A 59 -3.55 4.68 12.20
CA MET A 59 -2.18 4.33 11.88
C MET A 59 -1.23 4.77 12.97
N SER A 60 -0.23 3.95 13.20
CA SER A 60 0.79 4.23 14.20
C SER A 60 1.91 5.13 13.70
N ILE A 61 1.93 5.40 12.41
CA ILE A 61 2.94 6.25 11.77
C ILE A 61 2.25 7.19 10.78
N GLU A 62 2.96 8.23 10.40
CA GLU A 62 2.44 9.16 9.40
C GLU A 62 2.46 8.53 8.02
N ILE A 63 1.63 9.08 7.12
CA ILE A 63 1.55 8.56 5.77
C ILE A 63 2.92 8.61 5.07
N ASP A 64 3.66 9.69 5.27
CA ASP A 64 4.99 9.79 4.66
C ASP A 64 5.91 8.66 5.09
N GLU A 65 5.85 8.29 6.36
CA GLU A 65 6.67 7.19 6.85
C GLU A 65 6.19 5.87 6.28
N LEU A 66 4.88 5.71 6.14
CA LEU A 66 4.33 4.50 5.52
C LEU A 66 4.84 4.35 4.09
N LEU A 67 4.78 5.42 3.31
CA LEU A 67 5.23 5.36 1.92
C LEU A 67 6.71 5.03 1.83
N LYS A 68 7.50 5.57 2.75
CA LYS A 68 8.93 5.26 2.79
C LYS A 68 9.17 3.78 3.06
N ARG A 69 8.43 3.21 4.02
CA ARG A 69 8.57 1.80 4.34
C ARG A 69 8.10 0.91 3.21
N LEU A 70 7.05 1.31 2.52
CA LEU A 70 6.57 0.55 1.37
C LEU A 70 7.62 0.52 0.27
N PHE A 71 8.27 1.65 0.04
CA PHE A 71 9.28 1.72 -1.01
C PHE A 71 10.52 0.89 -0.67
N GLU A 72 10.73 0.63 0.61
CA GLU A 72 11.87 -0.19 1.05
C GLU A 72 11.61 -1.68 0.90
N VAL A 73 10.38 -2.08 0.61
CA VAL A 73 10.08 -3.49 0.39
C VAL A 73 10.79 -3.94 -0.89
N GLN A 74 11.53 -5.04 -0.78
CA GLN A 74 12.25 -5.56 -1.92
C GLN A 74 11.27 -5.98 -3.01
N GLY A 75 11.49 -5.47 -4.21
CA GLY A 75 10.59 -5.76 -5.32
C GLY A 75 9.65 -4.63 -5.66
N VAL A 76 9.54 -3.62 -4.80
CA VAL A 76 8.72 -2.44 -5.10
C VAL A 76 9.52 -1.53 -6.03
N ILE A 77 8.88 -1.15 -7.13
CA ILE A 77 9.53 -0.33 -8.17
C ILE A 77 9.11 1.11 -8.06
N LYS A 78 7.82 1.35 -7.84
CA LYS A 78 7.30 2.71 -7.83
C LYS A 78 6.07 2.79 -6.93
N ILE A 79 5.90 3.92 -6.28
CA ILE A 79 4.75 4.16 -5.42
C ILE A 79 4.18 5.52 -5.72
N ASP A 80 2.86 5.57 -5.89
CA ASP A 80 2.12 6.81 -5.98
C ASP A 80 1.02 6.78 -4.94
N SER A 81 0.84 7.90 -4.26
CA SER A 81 -0.17 8.01 -3.22
C SER A 81 -1.27 8.91 -3.70
N ILE A 82 -2.51 8.45 -3.54
CA ILE A 82 -3.68 9.25 -3.81
C ILE A 82 -4.46 9.31 -2.52
N VAL A 83 -4.57 10.51 -1.98
CA VAL A 83 -5.32 10.72 -0.74
C VAL A 83 -6.71 11.17 -1.13
N GLY A 84 -7.66 10.35 -0.79
CA GLY A 84 -9.05 10.63 -1.13
C GLY A 84 -9.80 11.38 -0.07
#